data_9c423a3628356ff2fedcbbc6b98b1f74
#
_entry.id   9c423a3628356ff2fedcbbc6b98b1f74
#
_cell.length_a   1.000
_cell.length_b   1.000
_cell.length_c   1.000
_cell.angle_alpha   90.00
_cell.angle_beta   90.00
_cell.angle_gamma   90.00
#
_symmetry.space_group_name_H-M   'P 1'
#
loop_
_entity.id
_entity.type
_entity.pdbx_description
1 polymer ?
#
loop_
_entity_poly.entity_id
_entity_poly.type
_entity_poly.pdbx_seq_one_letter_code
_entity_poly.pdbx_strand_id
1 'polypeptide(L)'
;MALAATIAWCATGSAEEAKHVVRSFKKIKLSDKFYSEGMFYGDFNHDGKMDVVAGPYYYTGPDFQNRVEYFPAKEFDPNSYSNAFLMFAHDFTGDGWTDILVIGWPGKESYWYENPQDKKGSWAQHLAFGKVDNESPGFGDITGDGKPEIICHTDGVLGFVEVNWADPKGAWRFQPISAKGGWGMHTHGLGIGDVNGDGRVDYLLREGWWEHPAGAKATEPWKTHQVDFGGGGAQMHVYDVDGDGDNDIITSLQAHGFGLAWFEQTKDGAGQIQFQKRLIAGSTPEESRYGVKFSQVHAIDLVDMDGDGVKDIVTGKRYWAHGPKGDAEPDAPAVLYWFKIARNKDKSVDFVPYQIDNDSGVGT
;
A
#
# COMPACT_ATOMS: atom_id res chain seq x y z
N MET A 1 14.76 -73.09 24.18
CA MET A 1 14.35 -71.79 24.75
C MET A 1 15.17 -70.72 24.04
N ALA A 2 14.57 -70.06 23.11
CA ALA A 2 15.20 -68.95 22.39
C ALA A 2 14.62 -67.60 22.87
N LEU A 3 15.47 -66.77 23.44
CA LEU A 3 15.10 -65.40 23.88
C LEU A 3 15.17 -64.45 22.63
N ALA A 4 14.06 -63.91 22.28
CA ALA A 4 14.01 -62.84 21.30
C ALA A 4 14.16 -61.47 22.01
N ALA A 5 15.24 -60.75 21.71
CA ALA A 5 15.45 -59.37 22.16
C ALA A 5 14.83 -58.42 21.14
N THR A 6 13.83 -57.69 21.57
CA THR A 6 13.20 -56.59 20.78
C THR A 6 14.02 -55.31 21.01
N ILE A 7 14.68 -54.82 19.95
CA ILE A 7 15.36 -53.54 19.98
C ILE A 7 14.31 -52.49 19.57
N ALA A 8 13.92 -51.64 20.52
CA ALA A 8 13.11 -50.44 20.25
C ALA A 8 14.02 -49.34 19.68
N TRP A 9 13.79 -48.96 18.43
CA TRP A 9 14.44 -47.81 17.81
C TRP A 9 13.70 -46.53 18.24
N CYS A 10 14.30 -45.77 19.14
CA CYS A 10 13.88 -44.39 19.37
C CYS A 10 14.35 -43.55 18.17
N ALA A 11 13.45 -43.16 17.30
CA ALA A 11 13.70 -42.12 16.30
C ALA A 11 13.79 -40.78 17.05
N THR A 12 15.01 -40.31 17.30
CA THR A 12 15.25 -38.91 17.67
C THR A 12 15.02 -38.09 16.40
N GLY A 13 13.84 -37.51 16.30
CA GLY A 13 13.59 -36.46 15.29
C GLY A 13 14.52 -35.28 15.62
N SER A 14 15.52 -35.07 14.79
CA SER A 14 16.28 -33.82 14.80
C SER A 14 15.30 -32.71 14.45
N ALA A 15 15.06 -31.80 15.39
CA ALA A 15 14.46 -30.51 15.06
C ALA A 15 15.39 -29.86 14.02
N GLU A 16 14.88 -29.64 12.85
CA GLU A 16 15.57 -28.85 11.83
C GLU A 16 15.77 -27.46 12.45
N GLU A 17 17.01 -27.10 12.75
CA GLU A 17 17.35 -25.75 13.20
C GLU A 17 16.88 -24.81 12.09
N ALA A 18 15.93 -23.95 12.40
CA ALA A 18 15.49 -22.91 11.50
C ALA A 18 16.74 -22.07 11.10
N LYS A 19 17.14 -22.16 9.85
CA LYS A 19 18.24 -21.36 9.32
C LYS A 19 17.86 -19.89 9.48
N HIS A 20 18.45 -19.21 10.44
CA HIS A 20 18.33 -17.76 10.57
C HIS A 20 19.03 -17.13 9.38
N VAL A 21 18.25 -16.70 8.39
CA VAL A 21 18.78 -15.92 7.26
C VAL A 21 18.92 -14.48 7.75
N VAL A 22 20.18 -14.04 7.92
CA VAL A 22 20.46 -12.64 8.20
C VAL A 22 20.15 -11.86 6.92
N ARG A 23 19.18 -10.97 6.98
CA ARG A 23 18.82 -10.06 5.88
C ARG A 23 19.44 -8.71 6.16
N SER A 24 20.14 -8.17 5.16
CA SER A 24 20.71 -6.82 5.23
C SER A 24 20.21 -5.99 4.07
N PHE A 25 19.98 -4.72 4.33
CA PHE A 25 19.52 -3.75 3.33
C PHE A 25 20.62 -2.73 3.05
N LYS A 26 20.81 -2.41 1.78
CA LYS A 26 21.69 -1.33 1.35
C LYS A 26 20.84 -0.10 1.06
N LYS A 27 21.06 0.97 1.82
CA LYS A 27 20.42 2.26 1.54
C LYS A 27 21.07 2.91 0.32
N ILE A 28 20.26 3.28 -0.67
CA ILE A 28 20.66 4.03 -1.84
C ILE A 28 19.96 5.38 -1.80
N LYS A 29 20.73 6.46 -1.62
CA LYS A 29 20.20 7.81 -1.61
C LYS A 29 20.09 8.33 -3.04
N LEU A 30 18.87 8.59 -3.50
CA LEU A 30 18.60 9.05 -4.84
C LEU A 30 18.81 10.57 -5.02
N SER A 31 18.51 11.36 -3.98
CA SER A 31 18.60 12.82 -4.02
C SER A 31 18.88 13.40 -2.63
N ASP A 32 19.51 14.58 -2.58
CA ASP A 32 19.62 15.43 -1.40
C ASP A 32 18.51 16.47 -1.31
N LYS A 33 17.62 16.49 -2.32
CA LYS A 33 16.56 17.49 -2.47
C LYS A 33 15.21 16.82 -2.37
N PHE A 34 14.24 17.54 -1.85
CA PHE A 34 12.86 17.09 -1.75
C PHE A 34 12.10 17.45 -3.03
N TYR A 35 11.64 16.43 -3.76
CA TYR A 35 10.91 16.55 -5.01
C TYR A 35 9.50 15.94 -4.96
N SER A 36 9.30 14.92 -4.11
CA SER A 36 8.04 14.18 -3.99
C SER A 36 7.95 13.46 -2.67
N GLU A 37 6.73 13.20 -2.20
CA GLU A 37 6.44 12.23 -1.15
C GLU A 37 6.41 10.83 -1.72
N GLY A 38 5.75 10.67 -2.86
CA GLY A 38 5.59 9.39 -3.53
C GLY A 38 6.78 8.98 -4.37
N MET A 39 6.89 7.67 -4.54
CA MET A 39 7.78 7.02 -5.50
C MET A 39 7.10 5.77 -6.07
N PHE A 40 7.55 5.33 -7.23
CA PHE A 40 7.09 4.08 -7.82
C PHE A 40 8.21 3.43 -8.65
N TYR A 41 7.94 2.30 -9.27
CA TYR A 41 8.92 1.58 -10.08
C TYR A 41 8.31 1.13 -11.41
N GLY A 42 9.16 0.95 -12.41
CA GLY A 42 8.81 0.49 -13.76
C GLY A 42 10.05 0.43 -14.63
N ASP A 43 9.95 -0.18 -15.78
CA ASP A 43 10.99 -0.12 -16.82
C ASP A 43 10.67 1.05 -17.74
N PHE A 44 11.23 2.23 -17.43
CA PHE A 44 10.92 3.48 -18.15
C PHE A 44 11.82 3.69 -19.37
N ASN A 45 12.96 3.01 -19.43
CA ASN A 45 13.91 3.10 -20.54
C ASN A 45 13.89 1.85 -21.45
N HIS A 46 13.01 0.89 -21.17
CA HIS A 46 12.82 -0.34 -21.93
C HIS A 46 14.08 -1.21 -22.05
N ASP A 47 14.93 -1.23 -21.00
CA ASP A 47 16.15 -2.02 -20.97
C ASP A 47 15.98 -3.39 -20.26
N GLY A 48 14.77 -3.72 -19.81
CA GLY A 48 14.44 -4.95 -19.12
C GLY A 48 14.79 -4.97 -17.63
N LYS A 49 15.17 -3.82 -17.05
CA LYS A 49 15.43 -3.67 -15.62
C LYS A 49 14.44 -2.67 -15.01
N MET A 50 14.20 -2.86 -13.72
CA MET A 50 13.34 -1.93 -12.99
C MET A 50 14.09 -0.65 -12.65
N ASP A 51 13.50 0.47 -13.05
CA ASP A 51 13.87 1.82 -12.65
C ASP A 51 13.00 2.26 -11.47
N VAL A 52 13.38 3.37 -10.83
CA VAL A 52 12.59 4.02 -9.78
C VAL A 52 12.24 5.43 -10.23
N VAL A 53 10.98 5.81 -10.15
CA VAL A 53 10.52 7.18 -10.35
C VAL A 53 10.23 7.86 -9.01
N ALA A 54 10.75 9.09 -8.83
CA ALA A 54 10.48 9.93 -7.67
C ALA A 54 10.50 11.42 -8.10
N GLY A 55 9.35 12.07 -7.99
CA GLY A 55 9.17 13.44 -8.47
C GLY A 55 9.46 13.58 -9.97
N PRO A 56 10.28 14.55 -10.36
CA PRO A 56 10.53 14.85 -11.79
C PRO A 56 11.56 13.93 -12.46
N TYR A 57 12.08 12.95 -11.74
CA TYR A 57 13.13 12.07 -12.23
C TYR A 57 12.73 10.60 -12.16
N TYR A 58 13.16 9.82 -13.14
CA TYR A 58 13.36 8.39 -12.92
C TYR A 58 14.85 8.06 -12.88
N TYR A 59 15.19 7.07 -12.08
CA TYR A 59 16.56 6.63 -11.79
C TYR A 59 16.74 5.23 -12.36
N THR A 60 17.68 5.08 -13.31
CA THR A 60 17.84 3.84 -14.06
C THR A 60 18.46 2.73 -13.22
N GLY A 61 17.80 1.58 -13.25
CA GLY A 61 18.28 0.37 -12.55
C GLY A 61 19.50 -0.28 -13.23
N PRO A 62 20.19 -1.18 -12.55
CA PRO A 62 19.93 -1.67 -11.17
C PRO A 62 20.68 -0.87 -10.07
N ASP A 63 21.53 0.08 -10.41
CA ASP A 63 22.37 0.84 -9.46
C ASP A 63 21.80 2.21 -9.09
N PHE A 64 20.83 2.72 -9.85
CA PHE A 64 20.13 3.98 -9.65
C PHE A 64 21.04 5.23 -9.62
N GLN A 65 22.21 5.15 -10.25
CA GLN A 65 23.18 6.25 -10.28
C GLN A 65 22.88 7.28 -11.35
N ASN A 66 22.21 6.87 -12.42
CA ASN A 66 21.82 7.76 -13.50
C ASN A 66 20.35 8.15 -13.35
N ARG A 67 20.05 9.42 -13.59
CA ARG A 67 18.67 9.89 -13.57
C ARG A 67 18.31 10.63 -14.85
N VAL A 68 17.06 10.55 -15.22
CA VAL A 68 16.49 11.25 -16.38
C VAL A 68 15.36 12.15 -15.87
N GLU A 69 15.42 13.42 -16.25
CA GLU A 69 14.35 14.38 -16.00
C GLU A 69 13.27 14.23 -17.06
N TYR A 70 12.03 13.92 -16.65
CA TYR A 70 10.92 13.73 -17.58
C TYR A 70 9.93 14.90 -17.56
N PHE A 71 9.93 15.74 -16.52
CA PHE A 71 9.30 17.07 -16.52
C PHE A 71 10.16 18.06 -15.73
N PRO A 72 9.98 19.40 -15.91
CA PRO A 72 10.83 20.40 -15.28
C PRO A 72 10.87 20.28 -13.76
N ALA A 73 12.06 20.07 -13.21
CA ALA A 73 12.28 19.85 -11.80
C ALA A 73 11.98 21.10 -10.98
N LYS A 74 11.20 20.90 -9.91
CA LYS A 74 10.97 21.90 -8.88
C LYS A 74 11.29 21.30 -7.53
N GLU A 75 12.24 21.90 -6.81
CA GLU A 75 12.54 21.58 -5.42
C GLU A 75 11.48 22.17 -4.49
N PHE A 76 11.05 21.40 -3.51
CA PHE A 76 10.10 21.82 -2.48
C PHE A 76 10.79 21.97 -1.13
N ASP A 77 10.21 22.76 -0.24
CA ASP A 77 10.65 22.86 1.14
C ASP A 77 10.32 21.54 1.87
N PRO A 78 11.30 20.87 2.50
CA PRO A 78 11.06 19.64 3.27
C PRO A 78 10.06 19.80 4.43
N ASN A 79 9.75 21.04 4.86
CA ASN A 79 8.73 21.36 5.85
C ASN A 79 7.36 21.65 5.23
N SER A 80 7.18 21.36 3.96
CA SER A 80 5.95 21.54 3.21
C SER A 80 5.67 20.28 2.37
N TYR A 81 4.82 20.40 1.37
CA TYR A 81 4.41 19.30 0.51
C TYR A 81 4.75 19.57 -0.93
N SER A 82 4.96 18.49 -1.69
CA SER A 82 5.17 18.57 -3.13
C SER A 82 3.85 18.55 -3.91
N ASN A 83 3.95 18.59 -5.23
CA ASN A 83 2.84 18.35 -6.14
C ASN A 83 2.89 16.95 -6.79
N ALA A 84 3.77 16.07 -6.29
CA ALA A 84 3.90 14.67 -6.68
C ALA A 84 3.71 13.80 -5.44
N PHE A 85 2.46 13.78 -4.93
CA PHE A 85 2.12 13.18 -3.65
C PHE A 85 2.15 11.67 -3.71
N LEU A 86 1.56 11.06 -4.75
CA LEU A 86 1.67 9.64 -5.05
C LEU A 86 2.00 9.45 -6.53
N MET A 87 2.66 8.34 -6.83
CA MET A 87 3.09 8.02 -8.18
C MET A 87 2.77 6.57 -8.51
N PHE A 88 2.43 6.31 -9.77
CA PHE A 88 2.17 4.98 -10.29
C PHE A 88 2.72 4.87 -11.72
N ALA A 89 2.80 3.66 -12.24
CA ALA A 89 3.32 3.39 -13.57
C ALA A 89 2.44 2.40 -14.31
N HIS A 90 2.14 2.69 -15.57
CA HIS A 90 1.39 1.82 -16.46
C HIS A 90 1.59 2.25 -17.91
N ASP A 91 1.45 1.34 -18.86
CA ASP A 91 1.40 1.68 -20.29
C ASP A 91 -0.03 2.10 -20.65
N PHE A 92 -0.32 3.41 -20.56
CA PHE A 92 -1.66 3.94 -20.86
C PHE A 92 -1.94 3.97 -22.35
N THR A 93 -0.89 4.08 -23.18
CA THR A 93 -1.03 4.19 -24.63
C THR A 93 -1.13 2.83 -25.34
N GLY A 94 -0.72 1.75 -24.68
CA GLY A 94 -0.65 0.40 -25.25
C GLY A 94 0.49 0.24 -26.25
N ASP A 95 1.53 1.09 -26.17
CA ASP A 95 2.66 1.09 -27.10
C ASP A 95 3.86 0.25 -26.62
N GLY A 96 3.76 -0.33 -25.43
CA GLY A 96 4.77 -1.16 -24.80
C GLY A 96 5.78 -0.38 -23.96
N TRP A 97 5.66 0.95 -23.82
CA TRP A 97 6.49 1.78 -22.98
C TRP A 97 5.73 2.22 -21.73
N THR A 98 6.39 2.13 -20.60
CA THR A 98 5.78 2.47 -19.32
C THR A 98 5.65 3.98 -19.15
N ASP A 99 4.43 4.47 -18.97
CA ASP A 99 4.09 5.85 -18.65
C ASP A 99 4.07 6.07 -17.13
N ILE A 100 4.03 7.34 -16.70
CA ILE A 100 4.03 7.70 -15.27
C ILE A 100 2.75 8.46 -14.94
N LEU A 101 2.00 7.98 -13.93
CA LEU A 101 0.88 8.69 -13.32
C LEU A 101 1.36 9.40 -12.06
N VAL A 102 1.06 10.69 -11.94
CA VAL A 102 1.36 11.52 -10.78
C VAL A 102 0.04 12.02 -10.19
N ILE A 103 -0.24 11.65 -8.96
CA ILE A 103 -1.35 12.20 -8.18
C ILE A 103 -0.82 13.36 -7.36
N GLY A 104 -1.45 14.53 -7.50
CA GLY A 104 -1.08 15.73 -6.78
C GLY A 104 -1.48 15.70 -5.30
N TRP A 105 -1.24 16.81 -4.62
CA TRP A 105 -1.73 17.01 -3.25
C TRP A 105 -3.25 16.75 -3.17
N PRO A 106 -3.77 16.17 -2.08
CA PRO A 106 -5.20 15.91 -1.93
C PRO A 106 -6.07 17.09 -2.32
N GLY A 107 -7.07 16.84 -3.15
CA GLY A 107 -7.95 17.87 -3.73
C GLY A 107 -7.41 18.57 -4.96
N LYS A 108 -6.28 18.14 -5.49
CA LYS A 108 -5.70 18.66 -6.73
C LYS A 108 -5.84 17.69 -7.89
N GLU A 109 -5.42 18.18 -9.06
CA GLU A 109 -5.38 17.40 -10.28
C GLU A 109 -4.37 16.26 -10.21
N SER A 110 -4.64 15.19 -10.94
CA SER A 110 -3.68 14.15 -11.31
C SER A 110 -3.35 14.25 -12.79
N TYR A 111 -2.10 13.97 -13.11
CA TYR A 111 -1.57 13.99 -14.46
C TYR A 111 -0.84 12.70 -14.78
N TRP A 112 -0.85 12.31 -16.06
CA TRP A 112 0.04 11.28 -16.51
C TRP A 112 0.98 11.81 -17.58
N TYR A 113 2.16 11.21 -17.69
CA TYR A 113 3.24 11.61 -18.56
C TYR A 113 3.52 10.48 -19.53
N GLU A 114 3.29 10.78 -20.82
CA GLU A 114 3.49 9.84 -21.91
C GLU A 114 4.98 9.64 -22.17
N ASN A 115 5.41 8.38 -22.10
CA ASN A 115 6.79 8.02 -22.40
C ASN A 115 7.11 8.29 -23.88
N PRO A 116 8.08 9.15 -24.18
CA PRO A 116 8.41 9.48 -25.55
C PRO A 116 9.21 8.39 -26.26
N GLN A 117 9.36 7.23 -25.65
CA GLN A 117 10.18 6.12 -26.13
C GLN A 117 11.68 6.52 -26.20
N ASP A 118 12.34 6.28 -27.33
CA ASP A 118 13.76 6.66 -27.54
C ASP A 118 14.00 8.18 -27.75
N LYS A 119 12.93 8.98 -27.75
CA LYS A 119 13.05 10.43 -27.99
C LYS A 119 13.49 11.14 -26.72
N LYS A 120 14.48 12.01 -26.84
CA LYS A 120 14.93 12.85 -25.73
C LYS A 120 14.02 14.06 -25.54
N GLY A 121 13.89 14.49 -24.30
CA GLY A 121 13.16 15.70 -23.92
C GLY A 121 12.16 15.44 -22.80
N SER A 122 11.41 16.48 -22.45
CA SER A 122 10.31 16.35 -21.49
C SER A 122 9.18 15.49 -22.08
N TRP A 123 8.59 14.69 -21.21
CA TRP A 123 7.44 13.86 -21.57
C TRP A 123 6.19 14.70 -21.76
N ALA A 124 5.31 14.30 -22.65
CA ALA A 124 4.04 14.96 -22.82
C ALA A 124 3.13 14.76 -21.61
N GLN A 125 2.67 15.86 -21.02
CA GLN A 125 1.78 15.83 -19.86
C GLN A 125 0.31 15.84 -20.33
N HIS A 126 -0.49 14.95 -19.75
CA HIS A 126 -1.93 14.85 -19.98
C HIS A 126 -2.68 14.89 -18.65
N LEU A 127 -3.84 15.54 -18.62
CA LEU A 127 -4.71 15.53 -17.45
C LEU A 127 -5.36 14.14 -17.31
N ALA A 128 -5.11 13.47 -16.18
CA ALA A 128 -5.79 12.24 -15.85
C ALA A 128 -7.17 12.54 -15.21
N PHE A 129 -7.18 13.29 -14.10
CA PHE A 129 -8.42 13.68 -13.45
C PHE A 129 -8.27 15.00 -12.69
N GLY A 130 -9.37 15.76 -12.62
CA GLY A 130 -9.35 17.14 -12.12
C GLY A 130 -9.28 17.31 -10.61
N LYS A 131 -9.68 16.30 -9.82
CA LYS A 131 -9.65 16.39 -8.36
C LYS A 131 -9.64 15.02 -7.70
N VAL A 132 -8.50 14.63 -7.17
CA VAL A 132 -8.33 13.40 -6.37
C VAL A 132 -8.31 13.78 -4.90
N ASP A 133 -9.31 13.35 -4.15
CA ASP A 133 -9.37 13.48 -2.70
C ASP A 133 -8.89 12.18 -2.05
N ASN A 134 -8.52 12.21 -0.77
CA ASN A 134 -7.90 11.18 0.07
C ASN A 134 -6.37 11.29 0.12
N GLU A 135 -5.77 10.96 1.27
CA GLU A 135 -4.31 10.94 1.44
C GLU A 135 -3.69 9.57 1.12
N SER A 136 -4.52 8.58 0.80
CA SER A 136 -4.08 7.23 0.41
C SER A 136 -4.77 6.75 -0.87
N PRO A 137 -4.91 7.58 -1.94
CA PRO A 137 -5.51 7.09 -3.17
C PRO A 137 -4.69 5.94 -3.74
N GLY A 138 -5.38 4.96 -4.32
CA GLY A 138 -4.78 3.78 -4.90
C GLY A 138 -4.80 3.79 -6.43
N PHE A 139 -4.12 2.81 -7.01
CA PHE A 139 -4.17 2.52 -8.42
C PHE A 139 -4.22 1.01 -8.62
N GLY A 140 -5.34 0.48 -9.06
CA GLY A 140 -5.57 -0.95 -9.15
C GLY A 140 -6.88 -1.31 -9.85
N ASP A 141 -6.99 -2.55 -10.27
CA ASP A 141 -8.16 -3.07 -11.01
C ASP A 141 -9.31 -3.35 -10.03
N ILE A 142 -10.21 -2.38 -9.88
CA ILE A 142 -11.43 -2.55 -9.06
C ILE A 142 -12.60 -3.10 -9.87
N THR A 143 -12.55 -2.98 -11.19
CA THR A 143 -13.62 -3.45 -12.08
C THR A 143 -13.50 -4.92 -12.43
N GLY A 144 -12.31 -5.51 -12.28
CA GLY A 144 -12.00 -6.90 -12.64
C GLY A 144 -11.81 -7.11 -14.15
N ASP A 145 -11.53 -6.03 -14.90
CA ASP A 145 -11.32 -6.11 -16.36
C ASP A 145 -9.83 -6.28 -16.75
N GLY A 146 -8.94 -6.34 -15.76
CA GLY A 146 -7.51 -6.49 -15.92
C GLY A 146 -6.78 -5.16 -16.14
N LYS A 147 -7.44 -4.03 -15.98
CA LYS A 147 -6.88 -2.69 -16.16
C LYS A 147 -7.08 -1.86 -14.90
N PRO A 148 -6.07 -1.04 -14.54
CA PRO A 148 -6.15 -0.28 -13.29
C PRO A 148 -6.96 1.01 -13.42
N GLU A 149 -7.64 1.38 -12.33
CA GLU A 149 -8.30 2.65 -12.10
C GLU A 149 -7.61 3.43 -10.98
N ILE A 150 -7.81 4.77 -10.94
CA ILE A 150 -7.46 5.56 -9.75
C ILE A 150 -8.57 5.36 -8.71
N ILE A 151 -8.20 4.79 -7.57
CA ILE A 151 -9.11 4.57 -6.45
C ILE A 151 -9.06 5.80 -5.55
N CYS A 152 -10.17 6.51 -5.43
CA CYS A 152 -10.20 7.76 -4.67
C CYS A 152 -11.63 8.14 -4.28
N HIS A 153 -11.78 9.29 -3.70
CA HIS A 153 -13.07 9.99 -3.68
C HIS A 153 -12.90 11.41 -4.24
N THR A 154 -14.00 12.07 -4.54
CA THR A 154 -14.03 13.45 -4.98
C THR A 154 -15.30 14.13 -4.48
N ASP A 155 -15.16 15.35 -3.92
CA ASP A 155 -16.28 16.17 -3.41
C ASP A 155 -17.20 15.43 -2.40
N GLY A 156 -16.62 14.48 -1.65
CA GLY A 156 -17.35 13.68 -0.65
C GLY A 156 -18.14 12.51 -1.26
N VAL A 157 -17.81 12.07 -2.47
CA VAL A 157 -18.38 10.89 -3.13
C VAL A 157 -17.28 9.85 -3.33
N LEU A 158 -17.46 8.64 -2.81
CA LEU A 158 -16.54 7.52 -3.01
C LEU A 158 -16.65 6.98 -4.43
N GLY A 159 -15.53 6.55 -4.99
CA GLY A 159 -15.52 5.98 -6.33
C GLY A 159 -14.12 5.70 -6.86
N PHE A 160 -14.05 5.57 -8.15
CA PHE A 160 -12.81 5.37 -8.88
C PHE A 160 -12.84 6.11 -10.22
N VAL A 161 -11.67 6.34 -10.80
CA VAL A 161 -11.54 7.02 -12.09
C VAL A 161 -11.11 6.00 -13.14
N GLU A 162 -12.02 5.71 -14.06
CA GLU A 162 -11.74 4.86 -15.22
C GLU A 162 -10.87 5.60 -16.23
N VAL A 163 -9.81 4.92 -16.67
CA VAL A 163 -8.99 5.37 -17.79
C VAL A 163 -9.79 5.23 -19.08
N ASN A 164 -9.76 6.25 -19.96
CA ASN A 164 -10.31 6.11 -21.30
C ASN A 164 -9.33 5.35 -22.20
N TRP A 165 -9.33 4.05 -22.12
CA TRP A 165 -8.39 3.18 -22.84
C TRP A 165 -8.47 3.28 -24.38
N ALA A 166 -9.57 3.80 -24.93
CA ALA A 166 -9.71 4.05 -26.35
C ALA A 166 -9.02 5.37 -26.80
N ASP A 167 -8.90 6.31 -25.87
CA ASP A 167 -8.23 7.60 -26.06
C ASP A 167 -7.72 8.08 -24.69
N PRO A 168 -6.56 7.58 -24.22
CA PRO A 168 -6.06 7.90 -22.88
C PRO A 168 -5.69 9.37 -22.70
N LYS A 169 -5.52 10.12 -23.80
CA LYS A 169 -5.30 11.58 -23.81
C LYS A 169 -6.60 12.38 -23.63
N GLY A 170 -7.74 11.71 -23.81
CA GLY A 170 -9.06 12.27 -23.52
C GLY A 170 -9.38 12.26 -22.03
N ALA A 171 -10.57 12.73 -21.68
CA ALA A 171 -11.00 12.80 -20.29
C ALA A 171 -11.20 11.40 -19.68
N TRP A 172 -10.58 11.15 -18.54
CA TRP A 172 -10.88 10.02 -17.70
C TRP A 172 -12.16 10.26 -16.90
N ARG A 173 -12.86 9.22 -16.52
CA ARG A 173 -14.22 9.33 -16.00
C ARG A 173 -14.35 8.81 -14.57
N PHE A 174 -14.83 9.65 -13.67
CA PHE A 174 -15.18 9.22 -12.31
C PHE A 174 -16.46 8.38 -12.30
N GLN A 175 -16.39 7.23 -11.63
CA GLN A 175 -17.50 6.31 -11.37
C GLN A 175 -17.84 6.36 -9.88
N PRO A 176 -18.98 6.93 -9.51
CA PRO A 176 -19.40 6.97 -8.11
C PRO A 176 -19.89 5.61 -7.63
N ILE A 177 -19.51 5.22 -6.41
CA ILE A 177 -20.02 4.02 -5.73
C ILE A 177 -20.84 4.37 -4.49
N SER A 178 -20.90 5.61 -4.07
CA SER A 178 -21.66 6.08 -2.92
C SER A 178 -22.48 7.30 -3.23
N ALA A 179 -23.47 7.60 -2.38
CA ALA A 179 -24.02 8.94 -2.27
C ALA A 179 -22.96 9.87 -1.65
N LYS A 180 -23.19 11.19 -1.74
CA LYS A 180 -22.31 12.16 -1.09
C LYS A 180 -22.34 11.98 0.42
N GLY A 181 -21.15 11.82 1.01
CA GLY A 181 -20.93 11.68 2.44
C GLY A 181 -20.03 12.79 3.01
N GLY A 182 -19.50 12.54 4.22
CA GLY A 182 -18.67 13.48 4.96
C GLY A 182 -17.17 13.40 4.66
N TRP A 183 -16.75 12.69 3.63
CA TRP A 183 -15.34 12.48 3.31
C TRP A 183 -14.70 13.73 2.72
N GLY A 184 -13.81 14.35 3.49
CA GLY A 184 -13.04 15.52 3.06
C GLY A 184 -11.76 15.14 2.31
N MET A 185 -11.12 16.11 1.67
CA MET A 185 -9.92 15.89 0.85
C MET A 185 -8.77 15.20 1.61
N HIS A 186 -8.67 15.39 2.91
CA HIS A 186 -7.65 14.79 3.77
C HIS A 186 -8.16 13.56 4.54
N THR A 187 -9.13 12.83 4.01
CA THR A 187 -9.53 11.53 4.58
C THR A 187 -8.37 10.56 4.46
N HIS A 188 -8.15 9.79 5.52
CA HIS A 188 -7.10 8.78 5.61
C HIS A 188 -7.68 7.37 5.57
N GLY A 189 -6.88 6.44 5.06
CA GLY A 189 -7.25 5.04 4.91
C GLY A 189 -8.09 4.82 3.65
N LEU A 190 -7.56 3.99 2.77
CA LEU A 190 -8.24 3.57 1.55
C LEU A 190 -7.64 2.24 1.09
N GLY A 191 -8.46 1.37 0.59
CA GLY A 191 -8.02 0.11 0.01
C GLY A 191 -9.04 -0.51 -0.91
N ILE A 192 -8.61 -1.53 -1.63
CA ILE A 192 -9.46 -2.39 -2.43
C ILE A 192 -9.06 -3.86 -2.25
N GLY A 193 -10.01 -4.76 -2.40
CA GLY A 193 -9.78 -6.20 -2.39
C GLY A 193 -11.08 -6.98 -2.21
N ASP A 194 -11.06 -8.25 -2.50
CA ASP A 194 -12.21 -9.15 -2.35
C ASP A 194 -12.39 -9.49 -0.86
N VAL A 195 -13.23 -8.74 -0.16
CA VAL A 195 -13.43 -8.88 1.30
C VAL A 195 -14.26 -10.12 1.63
N ASN A 196 -15.27 -10.41 0.81
CA ASN A 196 -16.25 -11.46 1.10
C ASN A 196 -15.94 -12.80 0.41
N GLY A 197 -14.90 -12.88 -0.41
CA GLY A 197 -14.49 -14.09 -1.13
C GLY A 197 -15.38 -14.43 -2.33
N ASP A 198 -16.06 -13.43 -2.91
CA ASP A 198 -16.98 -13.65 -4.04
C ASP A 198 -16.32 -13.43 -5.42
N GLY A 199 -15.03 -13.12 -5.45
CA GLY A 199 -14.23 -12.93 -6.64
C GLY A 199 -14.33 -11.53 -7.24
N ARG A 200 -14.99 -10.58 -6.58
CA ARG A 200 -15.08 -9.18 -6.98
C ARG A 200 -14.31 -8.29 -5.99
N VAL A 201 -13.72 -7.23 -6.51
CA VAL A 201 -12.91 -6.32 -5.72
C VAL A 201 -13.79 -5.26 -5.05
N ASP A 202 -13.84 -5.27 -3.73
CA ASP A 202 -14.59 -4.33 -2.91
C ASP A 202 -13.74 -3.07 -2.62
N TYR A 203 -14.41 -2.00 -2.19
CA TYR A 203 -13.79 -0.74 -1.80
C TYR A 203 -13.83 -0.60 -0.28
N LEU A 204 -12.70 -0.20 0.34
CA LEU A 204 -12.55 -0.10 1.79
C LEU A 204 -12.21 1.31 2.23
N LEU A 205 -12.82 1.73 3.36
CA LEU A 205 -12.42 2.86 4.18
C LEU A 205 -12.48 2.48 5.66
N ARG A 206 -12.02 3.38 6.52
CA ARG A 206 -12.02 3.19 7.99
C ARG A 206 -13.41 2.89 8.58
N GLU A 207 -14.49 3.35 7.93
CA GLU A 207 -15.87 3.15 8.39
C GLU A 207 -16.49 1.83 7.93
N GLY A 208 -15.77 1.04 7.10
CA GLY A 208 -16.27 -0.23 6.58
C GLY A 208 -15.87 -0.51 5.13
N TRP A 209 -16.67 -1.30 4.47
CA TRP A 209 -16.42 -1.65 3.08
C TRP A 209 -17.69 -1.59 2.23
N TRP A 210 -17.51 -1.35 0.95
CA TRP A 210 -18.57 -1.26 -0.05
C TRP A 210 -18.46 -2.44 -0.99
N GLU A 211 -19.45 -3.33 -0.92
CA GLU A 211 -19.50 -4.58 -1.69
C GLU A 211 -19.70 -4.28 -3.18
N HIS A 212 -18.79 -4.77 -4.00
CA HIS A 212 -18.89 -4.66 -5.44
C HIS A 212 -20.09 -5.45 -5.95
N PRO A 213 -21.07 -4.80 -6.62
CA PRO A 213 -22.30 -5.48 -7.05
C PRO A 213 -22.04 -6.52 -8.13
N ALA A 214 -22.84 -7.59 -8.14
CA ALA A 214 -22.87 -8.55 -9.23
C ALA A 214 -23.46 -7.91 -10.50
N GLY A 215 -22.69 -7.91 -11.60
CA GLY A 215 -23.16 -7.42 -12.91
C GLY A 215 -22.59 -6.05 -13.31
N ALA A 216 -22.44 -5.85 -14.59
CA ALA A 216 -21.52 -4.90 -15.20
C ALA A 216 -21.86 -3.41 -15.17
N LYS A 217 -22.84 -2.93 -14.45
CA LYS A 217 -23.10 -1.48 -14.26
C LYS A 217 -23.96 -1.26 -13.04
N ALA A 218 -23.33 -1.06 -11.89
CA ALA A 218 -24.04 -0.50 -10.76
C ALA A 218 -24.36 0.98 -11.06
N THR A 219 -25.60 1.26 -11.40
CA THR A 219 -26.12 2.65 -11.47
C THR A 219 -26.54 3.15 -10.10
N GLU A 220 -26.51 2.28 -9.08
CA GLU A 220 -26.88 2.55 -7.70
C GLU A 220 -25.66 2.49 -6.78
N PRO A 221 -25.70 3.18 -5.63
CA PRO A 221 -24.63 3.07 -4.64
C PRO A 221 -24.38 1.61 -4.25
N TRP A 222 -23.11 1.26 -4.07
CA TRP A 222 -22.71 -0.06 -3.62
C TRP A 222 -23.24 -0.32 -2.20
N LYS A 223 -23.50 -1.58 -1.90
CA LYS A 223 -23.98 -1.98 -0.58
C LYS A 223 -22.87 -1.75 0.45
N THR A 224 -23.18 -1.02 1.50
CA THR A 224 -22.24 -0.69 2.57
C THR A 224 -22.34 -1.69 3.72
N HIS A 225 -21.19 -2.14 4.19
CA HIS A 225 -21.03 -2.92 5.40
C HIS A 225 -20.25 -2.08 6.42
N GLN A 226 -20.92 -1.67 7.49
CA GLN A 226 -20.31 -0.81 8.52
C GLN A 226 -19.39 -1.63 9.43
N VAL A 227 -18.13 -1.24 9.51
CA VAL A 227 -17.10 -1.81 10.41
C VAL A 227 -16.20 -0.68 10.86
N ASP A 228 -15.84 -0.65 12.14
CA ASP A 228 -14.85 0.31 12.65
C ASP A 228 -13.43 -0.26 12.50
N PHE A 229 -12.72 0.17 11.44
CA PHE A 229 -11.31 -0.16 11.21
C PHE A 229 -10.33 0.86 11.85
N GLY A 230 -10.82 1.75 12.71
CA GLY A 230 -10.01 2.75 13.43
C GLY A 230 -10.22 4.18 12.94
N GLY A 231 -9.33 5.07 13.34
CA GLY A 231 -9.45 6.50 13.04
C GLY A 231 -9.05 6.94 11.63
N GLY A 232 -8.59 6.00 10.79
CA GLY A 232 -8.03 6.26 9.48
C GLY A 232 -6.50 6.41 9.53
N GLY A 233 -5.84 5.58 8.78
CA GLY A 233 -4.39 5.49 8.76
C GLY A 233 -3.83 5.51 7.33
N ALA A 234 -2.99 4.54 7.04
CA ALA A 234 -2.39 4.33 5.73
C ALA A 234 -3.32 3.56 4.78
N GLN A 235 -2.76 2.98 3.75
CA GLN A 235 -3.44 2.04 2.86
C GLN A 235 -4.09 0.91 3.66
N MET A 236 -5.19 0.38 3.14
CA MET A 236 -5.89 -0.76 3.70
C MET A 236 -5.72 -1.95 2.76
N HIS A 237 -5.23 -3.06 3.27
CA HIS A 237 -4.94 -4.24 2.47
C HIS A 237 -5.87 -5.38 2.84
N VAL A 238 -6.38 -6.07 1.82
CA VAL A 238 -7.18 -7.29 1.94
C VAL A 238 -6.27 -8.48 1.68
N TYR A 239 -6.13 -9.36 2.64
CA TYR A 239 -5.24 -10.52 2.55
C TYR A 239 -5.63 -11.59 3.58
N ASP A 240 -5.61 -12.86 3.18
CA ASP A 240 -5.71 -13.98 4.11
C ASP A 240 -4.45 -14.06 4.97
N VAL A 241 -4.47 -13.48 6.16
CA VAL A 241 -3.29 -13.34 7.03
C VAL A 241 -2.94 -14.65 7.73
N ASP A 242 -3.93 -15.40 8.21
CA ASP A 242 -3.71 -16.60 9.01
C ASP A 242 -3.77 -17.91 8.20
N GLY A 243 -4.18 -17.84 6.94
CA GLY A 243 -4.24 -18.99 6.04
C GLY A 243 -5.49 -19.86 6.24
N ASP A 244 -6.57 -19.27 6.74
CA ASP A 244 -7.82 -19.98 6.98
C ASP A 244 -8.77 -19.96 5.77
N GLY A 245 -8.47 -19.13 4.76
CA GLY A 245 -9.18 -18.99 3.50
C GLY A 245 -10.20 -17.86 3.49
N ASP A 246 -10.41 -17.15 4.58
CA ASP A 246 -11.17 -15.89 4.64
C ASP A 246 -10.18 -14.70 4.49
N ASN A 247 -10.60 -13.61 3.87
CA ASN A 247 -9.74 -12.44 3.69
C ASN A 247 -9.87 -11.46 4.86
N ASP A 248 -8.75 -11.10 5.43
CA ASP A 248 -8.60 -10.16 6.54
C ASP A 248 -8.27 -8.75 6.05
N ILE A 249 -8.23 -7.79 6.98
CA ILE A 249 -7.85 -6.41 6.69
C ILE A 249 -6.61 -6.02 7.52
N ILE A 250 -5.59 -5.49 6.85
CA ILE A 250 -4.41 -4.90 7.49
C ILE A 250 -4.44 -3.40 7.26
N THR A 251 -4.30 -2.61 8.33
CA THR A 251 -4.19 -1.14 8.22
C THR A 251 -3.57 -0.54 9.47
N SER A 252 -3.18 0.73 9.38
CA SER A 252 -2.87 1.52 10.57
C SER A 252 -4.12 2.17 11.14
N LEU A 253 -4.15 2.33 12.46
CA LEU A 253 -5.33 2.85 13.16
C LEU A 253 -5.42 4.38 13.11
N GLN A 254 -4.27 5.06 13.02
CA GLN A 254 -4.19 6.52 12.93
C GLN A 254 -2.93 6.96 12.20
N ALA A 255 -3.09 7.69 11.10
CA ALA A 255 -1.99 8.23 10.31
C ALA A 255 -1.06 9.17 11.10
N HIS A 256 -1.61 9.93 12.06
CA HIS A 256 -0.89 10.93 12.87
C HIS A 256 -0.60 10.46 14.30
N GLY A 257 -1.02 9.25 14.64
CA GLY A 257 -0.89 8.67 15.96
C GLY A 257 -0.18 7.33 15.95
N PHE A 258 -0.77 6.36 16.62
CA PHE A 258 -0.22 5.03 16.79
C PHE A 258 -1.19 3.96 16.31
N GLY A 259 -0.66 2.80 16.06
CA GLY A 259 -1.41 1.57 15.87
C GLY A 259 -1.24 1.00 14.47
N LEU A 260 -0.69 -0.21 14.43
CA LEU A 260 -0.72 -1.12 13.29
C LEU A 260 -1.58 -2.30 13.70
N ALA A 261 -2.58 -2.65 12.91
CA ALA A 261 -3.52 -3.70 13.26
C ALA A 261 -3.86 -4.61 12.08
N TRP A 262 -4.17 -5.82 12.43
CA TRP A 262 -4.83 -6.81 11.61
C TRP A 262 -6.25 -6.99 12.15
N PHE A 263 -7.23 -7.01 11.28
CA PHE A 263 -8.64 -7.28 11.57
C PHE A 263 -8.97 -8.67 11.00
N GLU A 264 -8.89 -9.67 11.88
CA GLU A 264 -9.19 -11.06 11.56
C GLU A 264 -10.67 -11.19 11.20
N GLN A 265 -10.95 -11.70 9.99
CA GLN A 265 -12.31 -11.98 9.57
C GLN A 265 -12.81 -13.24 10.27
N THR A 266 -14.04 -13.20 10.70
CA THR A 266 -14.76 -14.34 11.28
C THR A 266 -16.20 -14.33 10.79
N LYS A 267 -16.92 -15.42 11.02
CA LYS A 267 -18.38 -15.48 10.73
C LYS A 267 -19.15 -15.76 11.99
N ASP A 268 -20.22 -15.00 12.21
CA ASP A 268 -21.13 -15.25 13.32
C ASP A 268 -21.99 -16.51 13.08
N GLY A 269 -22.84 -16.86 14.07
CA GLY A 269 -23.72 -18.02 13.98
C GLY A 269 -24.77 -17.96 12.85
N ALA A 270 -24.97 -16.81 12.22
CA ALA A 270 -25.80 -16.60 11.05
C ALA A 270 -25.00 -16.54 9.74
N GLY A 271 -23.67 -16.72 9.79
CA GLY A 271 -22.77 -16.66 8.66
C GLY A 271 -22.43 -15.22 8.21
N GLN A 272 -22.73 -14.21 9.03
CA GLN A 272 -22.39 -12.83 8.71
C GLN A 272 -20.94 -12.55 9.04
N ILE A 273 -20.24 -11.86 8.13
CA ILE A 273 -18.86 -11.43 8.29
C ILE A 273 -18.74 -10.48 9.48
N GLN A 274 -17.80 -10.77 10.36
CA GLN A 274 -17.38 -9.99 11.50
C GLN A 274 -15.89 -9.79 11.45
N PHE A 275 -15.37 -8.74 12.10
CA PHE A 275 -13.93 -8.49 12.18
C PHE A 275 -13.50 -8.37 13.64
N GLN A 276 -12.46 -9.11 14.01
CA GLN A 276 -11.83 -9.01 15.31
C GLN A 276 -10.49 -8.29 15.20
N LYS A 277 -10.38 -7.11 15.81
CA LYS A 277 -9.14 -6.34 15.81
C LYS A 277 -8.04 -7.06 16.60
N ARG A 278 -6.89 -7.27 15.96
CA ARG A 278 -5.65 -7.79 16.51
C ARG A 278 -4.57 -6.71 16.39
N LEU A 279 -4.07 -6.21 17.51
CA LEU A 279 -3.04 -5.18 17.51
C LEU A 279 -1.67 -5.81 17.25
N ILE A 280 -0.92 -5.26 16.28
CA ILE A 280 0.45 -5.68 15.94
C ILE A 280 1.44 -4.79 16.68
N ALA A 281 1.24 -3.46 16.65
CA ALA A 281 2.00 -2.48 17.38
C ALA A 281 1.09 -1.32 17.81
N GLY A 282 1.23 -0.86 19.05
CA GLY A 282 0.40 0.18 19.65
C GLY A 282 1.18 1.42 20.05
N SER A 283 0.65 2.12 21.07
CA SER A 283 1.20 3.37 21.61
C SER A 283 2.28 3.15 22.67
N THR A 284 2.42 1.92 23.17
CA THR A 284 3.47 1.53 24.13
C THR A 284 4.18 0.26 23.64
N PRO A 285 5.45 0.02 24.10
CA PRO A 285 6.16 -1.19 23.73
C PRO A 285 5.47 -2.49 24.16
N GLU A 286 4.70 -2.46 25.26
CA GLU A 286 3.97 -3.61 25.79
C GLU A 286 2.80 -4.02 24.91
N GLU A 287 2.33 -3.13 24.06
CA GLU A 287 1.28 -3.39 23.06
C GLU A 287 1.82 -4.04 21.77
N SER A 288 3.11 -4.36 21.74
CA SER A 288 3.75 -5.15 20.68
C SER A 288 4.46 -6.34 21.29
N ARG A 289 4.28 -7.52 20.71
CA ARG A 289 4.95 -8.75 21.16
C ARG A 289 6.48 -8.61 21.23
N TYR A 290 7.06 -7.80 20.38
CA TYR A 290 8.50 -7.59 20.25
C TYR A 290 8.97 -6.22 20.76
N GLY A 291 8.12 -5.48 21.45
CA GLY A 291 8.46 -4.18 21.99
C GLY A 291 8.65 -3.08 20.94
N VAL A 292 8.24 -3.30 19.69
CA VAL A 292 8.33 -2.30 18.62
C VAL A 292 7.22 -1.28 18.78
N LYS A 293 7.61 -0.02 18.77
CA LYS A 293 6.72 1.13 18.84
C LYS A 293 7.20 2.23 17.91
N PHE A 294 6.30 2.76 17.11
CA PHE A 294 6.50 4.00 16.36
C PHE A 294 5.15 4.65 16.07
N SER A 295 5.17 5.95 15.90
CA SER A 295 3.99 6.76 15.57
C SER A 295 3.92 7.05 14.08
N GLN A 296 2.84 7.71 13.64
CA GLN A 296 2.68 8.27 12.30
C GLN A 296 2.82 7.21 11.20
N VAL A 297 2.08 6.11 11.35
CA VAL A 297 2.03 5.00 10.39
C VAL A 297 1.19 5.43 9.19
N HIS A 298 1.82 6.10 8.22
CA HIS A 298 1.14 6.79 7.14
C HIS A 298 1.18 6.03 5.80
N ALA A 299 2.05 5.05 5.65
CA ALA A 299 2.13 4.18 4.49
C ALA A 299 2.32 2.72 4.91
N ILE A 300 1.61 1.82 4.25
CA ILE A 300 1.74 0.35 4.40
C ILE A 300 1.76 -0.27 3.03
N ASP A 301 2.62 -1.28 2.84
CA ASP A 301 2.60 -2.14 1.67
C ASP A 301 2.69 -3.61 2.09
N LEU A 302 2.17 -4.49 1.24
CA LEU A 302 2.22 -5.94 1.41
C LEU A 302 3.03 -6.59 0.29
N VAL A 303 4.19 -7.12 0.64
CA VAL A 303 5.10 -7.78 -0.28
C VAL A 303 5.75 -9.01 0.36
N ASP A 304 5.94 -10.08 -0.39
CA ASP A 304 6.69 -11.25 0.07
C ASP A 304 8.19 -10.89 0.10
N MET A 305 8.65 -10.42 1.27
CA MET A 305 10.01 -9.92 1.46
C MET A 305 11.06 -11.03 1.49
N ASP A 306 10.66 -12.25 1.79
CA ASP A 306 11.62 -13.33 1.95
C ASP A 306 11.45 -14.49 0.97
N GLY A 307 10.45 -14.42 0.12
CA GLY A 307 10.23 -15.41 -0.95
C GLY A 307 9.63 -16.71 -0.42
N ASP A 308 8.93 -16.67 0.73
CA ASP A 308 8.30 -17.87 1.31
C ASP A 308 6.86 -18.10 0.83
N GLY A 309 6.34 -17.19 0.01
CA GLY A 309 4.99 -17.24 -0.56
C GLY A 309 3.91 -16.60 0.32
N VAL A 310 4.26 -16.10 1.50
CA VAL A 310 3.39 -15.31 2.37
C VAL A 310 3.78 -13.84 2.25
N LYS A 311 2.81 -12.97 2.04
CA LYS A 311 3.11 -11.53 2.02
C LYS A 311 3.42 -11.05 3.44
N ASP A 312 4.30 -10.07 3.51
CA ASP A 312 4.73 -9.42 4.75
C ASP A 312 4.30 -7.95 4.74
N ILE A 313 4.32 -7.31 5.92
CA ILE A 313 3.99 -5.90 6.05
C ILE A 313 5.27 -5.07 5.98
N VAL A 314 5.33 -4.09 5.09
CA VAL A 314 6.37 -3.06 5.07
C VAL A 314 5.75 -1.74 5.47
N THR A 315 6.24 -1.14 6.55
CA THR A 315 5.71 0.12 7.08
C THR A 315 6.70 0.78 8.04
N GLY A 316 6.36 1.96 8.51
CA GLY A 316 7.20 2.68 9.47
C GLY A 316 6.61 4.03 9.87
N LYS A 317 7.45 4.88 10.44
CA LYS A 317 7.12 6.24 10.79
C LYS A 317 7.47 7.17 9.64
N ARG A 318 6.56 8.03 9.20
CA ARG A 318 6.91 9.04 8.22
C ARG A 318 7.94 10.03 8.78
N TYR A 319 8.76 10.59 7.90
CA TYR A 319 9.89 11.44 8.28
C TYR A 319 9.44 12.74 8.97
N TRP A 320 8.49 13.45 8.38
CA TRP A 320 8.08 14.77 8.87
C TRP A 320 6.63 15.04 8.47
N ALA A 321 5.78 15.18 9.47
CA ALA A 321 4.40 15.55 9.18
C ALA A 321 4.17 17.02 9.53
N HIS A 322 3.27 17.33 10.41
CA HIS A 322 2.86 18.70 10.75
C HIS A 322 3.90 19.48 11.59
N GLY A 323 5.19 19.24 11.32
CA GLY A 323 6.28 19.93 12.00
C GLY A 323 6.61 19.39 13.39
N PRO A 324 7.48 20.08 14.15
CA PRO A 324 8.08 19.54 15.38
C PRO A 324 7.09 19.44 16.57
N LYS A 325 5.84 19.80 16.40
CA LYS A 325 4.81 19.77 17.47
C LYS A 325 3.45 19.28 16.95
N GLY A 326 3.38 18.86 15.71
CA GLY A 326 2.09 18.62 15.06
C GLY A 326 1.49 17.26 15.38
N ASP A 327 2.30 16.21 15.46
CA ASP A 327 1.86 14.83 15.59
C ASP A 327 2.50 14.13 16.79
N ALA A 328 2.10 12.87 17.02
CA ALA A 328 2.65 12.06 18.09
C ALA A 328 4.14 11.80 17.85
N GLU A 329 4.97 12.00 18.88
CA GLU A 329 6.41 11.75 18.89
C GLU A 329 7.15 12.30 17.65
N PRO A 330 7.03 13.60 17.35
CA PRO A 330 7.59 14.18 16.13
C PRO A 330 9.11 14.00 16.03
N ASP A 331 9.82 14.04 17.17
CA ASP A 331 11.29 13.92 17.23
C ASP A 331 11.79 12.47 17.32
N ALA A 332 10.89 11.48 17.36
CA ALA A 332 11.31 10.08 17.35
C ALA A 332 11.90 9.68 15.98
N PRO A 333 12.82 8.71 15.94
CA PRO A 333 13.44 8.26 14.68
C PRO A 333 12.41 7.91 13.61
N ALA A 334 12.67 8.34 12.39
CA ALA A 334 11.90 7.94 11.21
C ALA A 334 12.31 6.54 10.79
N VAL A 335 11.62 5.54 11.30
CA VAL A 335 11.93 4.12 11.13
C VAL A 335 11.21 3.51 9.93
N LEU A 336 11.84 2.52 9.32
CA LEU A 336 11.25 1.62 8.34
C LEU A 336 11.41 0.18 8.83
N TYR A 337 10.33 -0.55 8.90
CA TYR A 337 10.27 -1.95 9.31
C TYR A 337 9.69 -2.84 8.23
N TRP A 338 10.10 -4.08 8.26
CA TRP A 338 9.44 -5.21 7.68
C TRP A 338 8.95 -6.12 8.81
N PHE A 339 7.65 -6.44 8.83
CA PHE A 339 7.06 -7.40 9.75
C PHE A 339 6.77 -8.68 8.98
N LYS A 340 7.56 -9.72 9.21
CA LYS A 340 7.31 -11.02 8.64
C LYS A 340 6.04 -11.62 9.23
N ILE A 341 5.09 -12.01 8.38
CA ILE A 341 3.91 -12.76 8.77
C ILE A 341 4.28 -14.23 8.89
N ALA A 342 4.33 -14.74 10.11
CA ALA A 342 4.65 -16.13 10.39
C ALA A 342 3.40 -16.90 10.86
N ARG A 343 2.92 -17.80 10.02
CA ARG A 343 1.79 -18.70 10.32
C ARG A 343 2.28 -19.91 11.11
N ASN A 344 1.81 -20.06 12.34
CA ASN A 344 2.22 -21.15 13.21
C ASN A 344 1.35 -22.40 13.03
N LYS A 345 1.87 -23.56 13.43
CA LYS A 345 1.14 -24.84 13.34
C LYS A 345 -0.13 -24.90 14.19
N ASP A 346 -0.22 -24.09 15.23
CA ASP A 346 -1.39 -23.93 16.10
C ASP A 346 -2.41 -22.91 15.58
N LYS A 347 -2.23 -22.44 14.33
CA LYS A 347 -3.02 -21.40 13.65
C LYS A 347 -2.86 -19.99 14.22
N SER A 348 -1.97 -19.78 15.16
CA SER A 348 -1.62 -18.41 15.56
C SER A 348 -0.73 -17.74 14.51
N VAL A 349 -0.85 -16.42 14.41
CA VAL A 349 -0.02 -15.60 13.55
C VAL A 349 0.92 -14.78 14.40
N ASP A 350 2.17 -14.71 13.96
CA ASP A 350 3.18 -13.85 14.56
C ASP A 350 3.66 -12.81 13.53
N PHE A 351 3.93 -11.59 14.00
CA PHE A 351 4.42 -10.49 13.17
C PHE A 351 5.83 -10.15 13.64
N VAL A 352 6.82 -10.81 13.05
CA VAL A 352 8.22 -10.70 13.47
C VAL A 352 8.87 -9.48 12.83
N PRO A 353 9.24 -8.43 13.60
CA PRO A 353 9.78 -7.20 13.07
C PRO A 353 11.25 -7.30 12.71
N TYR A 354 11.60 -6.78 11.54
CA TYR A 354 12.97 -6.55 11.09
C TYR A 354 13.12 -5.07 10.73
N GLN A 355 14.00 -4.37 11.42
CA GLN A 355 14.29 -2.97 11.12
C GLN A 355 15.11 -2.88 9.84
N ILE A 356 14.59 -2.16 8.84
CA ILE A 356 15.27 -1.91 7.57
C ILE A 356 16.16 -0.67 7.70
N ASP A 357 15.59 0.40 8.28
CA ASP A 357 16.27 1.68 8.45
C ASP A 357 15.70 2.46 9.65
N ASN A 358 16.45 3.46 10.14
CA ASN A 358 16.05 4.25 11.32
C ASN A 358 16.26 5.76 11.17
N ASP A 359 16.51 6.25 9.96
CA ASP A 359 16.75 7.67 9.68
C ASP A 359 16.11 8.19 8.37
N SER A 360 15.27 7.37 7.69
CA SER A 360 14.61 7.76 6.45
C SER A 360 13.08 7.66 6.50
N GLY A 361 12.53 6.75 7.29
CA GLY A 361 11.09 6.60 7.43
C GLY A 361 10.37 6.12 6.17
N VAL A 362 9.05 6.22 6.19
CA VAL A 362 8.18 5.97 5.05
C VAL A 362 7.67 7.30 4.47
N GLY A 363 7.23 7.27 3.21
CA GLY A 363 6.50 8.38 2.61
C GLY A 363 5.09 8.55 3.16
N THR A 364 4.30 9.38 2.52
CA THR A 364 2.87 9.54 2.79
C THR A 364 2.07 8.58 1.96
#